data_ae7a134ef5449956aaf66064e5be016f
#
_entry.id   ae7a134ef5449956aaf66064e5be016f
#
_cell.length_a   1.000
_cell.length_b   1.000
_cell.length_c   1.000
_cell.angle_alpha   90.00
_cell.angle_beta   90.00
_cell.angle_gamma   90.00
#
_symmetry.space_group_name_H-M   'P 1'
#
loop_
_entity.id
_entity.type
_entity.pdbx_description
1 polymer ?
#
loop_
_entity_poly.entity_id
_entity_poly.type
_entity_poly.pdbx_seq_one_letter_code
_entity_poly.pdbx_strand_id
1 'polypeptide(L)'
;MASTAIRLTAEEFAEKRFELADGGRWAELVTGIVVTLEPPDLSHGNAVFNLTKAFGEQTSRDTAGYACYELGLIIRRKPDTVLFPAVSWFNEGPRFGESDKVITDVMPALVVEVASTNDRRRDLRERIITWHELGVKLVWVIDPISERVHSIARGRTAEQLAKGDVLRAGPVIEGFQLEVGQLFAEPSWWKKG
;
A
#
# COMPACT_ATOMS: atom_id res chain seq x y z
N MET A 1 -36.90 11.98 3.57
CA MET A 1 -36.57 10.61 4.02
C MET A 1 -35.09 10.41 3.80
N ALA A 2 -34.31 10.26 4.86
CA ALA A 2 -32.89 9.96 4.71
C ALA A 2 -32.76 8.54 4.14
N SER A 3 -32.19 8.39 2.97
CA SER A 3 -31.82 7.10 2.41
C SER A 3 -30.81 6.49 3.37
N THR A 4 -31.20 5.44 4.08
CA THR A 4 -30.26 4.66 4.89
C THR A 4 -29.34 3.95 3.91
N ALA A 5 -28.14 4.47 3.72
CA ALA A 5 -27.13 3.82 2.88
C ALA A 5 -26.91 2.39 3.41
N ILE A 6 -27.09 1.41 2.55
CA ILE A 6 -26.85 0.00 2.89
C ILE A 6 -25.36 -0.12 3.20
N ARG A 7 -25.03 -0.52 4.43
CA ARG A 7 -23.66 -0.78 4.84
C ARG A 7 -23.29 -2.21 4.49
N LEU A 8 -22.15 -2.37 3.84
CA LEU A 8 -21.57 -3.67 3.52
C LEU A 8 -20.66 -4.15 4.64
N THR A 9 -20.59 -5.46 4.81
CA THR A 9 -19.46 -6.11 5.49
C THR A 9 -18.24 -6.16 4.57
N ALA A 10 -17.07 -6.47 5.13
CA ALA A 10 -15.84 -6.63 4.36
C ALA A 10 -15.98 -7.76 3.33
N GLU A 11 -16.60 -8.86 3.71
CA GLU A 11 -16.85 -10.03 2.86
C GLU A 11 -17.80 -9.69 1.70
N GLU A 12 -18.93 -9.03 1.98
CA GLU A 12 -19.87 -8.58 0.94
C GLU A 12 -19.22 -7.59 -0.02
N PHE A 13 -18.34 -6.70 0.50
CA PHE A 13 -17.59 -5.80 -0.33
C PHE A 13 -16.60 -6.54 -1.23
N ALA A 14 -15.84 -7.50 -0.69
CA ALA A 14 -14.88 -8.29 -1.45
C ALA A 14 -15.54 -9.06 -2.60
N GLU A 15 -16.73 -9.65 -2.35
CA GLU A 15 -17.53 -10.38 -3.36
C GLU A 15 -18.05 -9.44 -4.46
N LYS A 16 -18.58 -8.26 -4.07
CA LYS A 16 -19.21 -7.31 -5.00
C LYS A 16 -18.24 -6.33 -5.65
N ARG A 17 -17.01 -6.26 -5.16
CA ARG A 17 -16.01 -5.26 -5.59
C ARG A 17 -15.82 -5.27 -7.11
N PHE A 18 -15.76 -6.45 -7.71
CA PHE A 18 -15.52 -6.62 -9.14
C PHE A 18 -16.67 -6.13 -10.04
N GLU A 19 -17.86 -5.89 -9.47
CA GLU A 19 -19.02 -5.31 -10.16
C GLU A 19 -18.97 -3.77 -10.19
N LEU A 20 -18.09 -3.15 -9.40
CA LEU A 20 -17.90 -1.71 -9.35
C LEU A 20 -17.14 -1.21 -10.59
N ALA A 21 -17.16 0.12 -10.80
CA ALA A 21 -16.39 0.76 -11.85
C ALA A 21 -14.89 0.34 -11.76
N ASP A 22 -14.26 0.11 -12.91
CA ASP A 22 -12.86 -0.35 -13.03
C ASP A 22 -12.58 -1.67 -12.27
N GLY A 23 -13.60 -2.55 -12.11
CA GLY A 23 -13.49 -3.76 -11.33
C GLY A 23 -13.22 -3.52 -9.86
N GLY A 24 -13.62 -2.36 -9.34
CA GLY A 24 -13.42 -1.94 -7.96
C GLY A 24 -11.95 -1.70 -7.57
N ARG A 25 -11.06 -1.60 -8.55
CA ARG A 25 -9.62 -1.41 -8.31
C ARG A 25 -9.32 -0.20 -7.43
N TRP A 26 -10.10 0.87 -7.58
CA TRP A 26 -9.94 2.12 -6.84
C TRP A 26 -11.00 2.30 -5.75
N ALA A 27 -11.65 1.22 -5.31
CA ALA A 27 -12.67 1.26 -4.27
C ALA A 27 -12.12 0.76 -2.94
N GLU A 28 -12.48 1.46 -1.87
CA GLU A 28 -12.25 1.09 -0.47
C GLU A 28 -13.60 0.99 0.25
N LEU A 29 -13.63 0.28 1.38
CA LEU A 29 -14.78 0.24 2.26
C LEU A 29 -14.48 1.07 3.51
N VAL A 30 -15.21 2.16 3.72
CA VAL A 30 -15.03 3.03 4.88
C VAL A 30 -16.31 3.03 5.71
N THR A 31 -16.26 2.50 6.92
CA THR A 31 -17.43 2.37 7.82
C THR A 31 -18.64 1.70 7.17
N GLY A 32 -18.40 0.69 6.33
CA GLY A 32 -19.42 -0.05 5.58
C GLY A 32 -19.92 0.64 4.31
N ILE A 33 -19.36 1.77 3.94
CA ILE A 33 -19.72 2.53 2.73
C ILE A 33 -18.59 2.42 1.71
N VAL A 34 -18.94 2.10 0.47
CA VAL A 34 -17.98 2.07 -0.64
C VAL A 34 -17.56 3.50 -0.99
N VAL A 35 -16.26 3.74 -0.98
CA VAL A 35 -15.64 5.00 -1.40
C VAL A 35 -14.78 4.73 -2.62
N THR A 36 -15.01 5.45 -3.70
CA THR A 36 -14.19 5.36 -4.90
C THR A 36 -13.12 6.45 -4.87
N LEU A 37 -11.88 6.05 -5.07
CA LEU A 37 -10.72 6.93 -5.14
C LEU A 37 -10.45 7.34 -6.59
N GLU A 38 -9.81 8.49 -6.78
CA GLU A 38 -9.33 8.91 -8.09
C GLU A 38 -8.35 7.87 -8.67
N PRO A 39 -8.51 7.47 -9.95
CA PRO A 39 -7.53 6.62 -10.62
C PRO A 39 -6.14 7.28 -10.57
N PRO A 40 -5.09 6.54 -10.18
CA PRO A 40 -3.76 7.10 -10.14
C PRO A 40 -3.20 7.33 -11.53
N ASP A 41 -2.26 8.24 -11.62
CA ASP A 41 -1.52 8.52 -12.83
C ASP A 41 -0.40 7.50 -13.07
N LEU A 42 0.33 7.73 -14.15
CA LEU A 42 1.41 6.90 -14.59
C LEU A 42 2.61 6.88 -13.64
N SER A 43 2.88 7.99 -12.97
CA SER A 43 3.98 8.09 -12.00
C SER A 43 3.76 7.20 -10.77
N HIS A 44 2.51 7.02 -10.35
CA HIS A 44 2.13 6.02 -9.36
C HIS A 44 2.48 4.61 -9.83
N GLY A 45 2.00 4.24 -11.02
CA GLY A 45 2.26 2.90 -11.58
C GLY A 45 3.75 2.62 -11.72
N ASN A 46 4.52 3.62 -12.15
CA ASN A 46 5.97 3.50 -12.28
C ASN A 46 6.68 3.27 -10.94
N ALA A 47 6.30 4.02 -9.90
CA ALA A 47 6.85 3.83 -8.56
C ALA A 47 6.52 2.43 -8.00
N VAL A 48 5.26 1.96 -8.15
CA VAL A 48 4.86 0.62 -7.73
C VAL A 48 5.61 -0.46 -8.52
N PHE A 49 5.77 -0.30 -9.83
CA PHE A 49 6.52 -1.24 -10.68
C PHE A 49 7.99 -1.37 -10.23
N ASN A 50 8.69 -0.25 -10.02
CA ASN A 50 10.08 -0.27 -9.58
C ASN A 50 10.24 -0.88 -8.19
N LEU A 51 9.30 -0.61 -7.29
CA LEU A 51 9.28 -1.23 -5.96
C LEU A 51 9.00 -2.73 -6.04
N THR A 52 8.08 -3.16 -6.92
CA THR A 52 7.80 -4.58 -7.18
C THR A 52 9.05 -5.33 -7.60
N LYS A 53 9.81 -4.74 -8.53
CA LYS A 53 11.07 -5.31 -8.99
C LYS A 53 12.08 -5.46 -7.84
N ALA A 54 12.25 -4.41 -7.03
CA ALA A 54 13.15 -4.44 -5.89
C ALA A 54 12.74 -5.50 -4.84
N PHE A 55 11.46 -5.64 -4.55
CA PHE A 55 10.95 -6.69 -3.66
C PHE A 55 11.09 -8.09 -4.27
N GLY A 56 10.90 -8.25 -5.59
CA GLY A 56 11.14 -9.51 -6.29
C GLY A 56 12.59 -9.98 -6.17
N GLU A 57 13.55 -9.06 -6.33
CA GLU A 57 14.98 -9.33 -6.13
C GLU A 57 15.29 -9.72 -4.68
N GLN A 58 14.63 -9.09 -3.70
CA GLN A 58 14.79 -9.42 -2.28
C GLN A 58 14.21 -10.80 -1.95
N THR A 59 13.01 -11.11 -2.45
CA THR A 59 12.36 -12.41 -2.22
C THR A 59 13.16 -13.57 -2.81
N SER A 60 13.84 -13.36 -3.93
CA SER A 60 14.69 -14.37 -4.57
C SER A 60 15.94 -14.74 -3.78
N ARG A 61 16.32 -13.93 -2.79
CA ARG A 61 17.46 -14.17 -1.89
C ARG A 61 17.15 -15.06 -0.68
N ASP A 62 16.10 -15.85 -0.77
CA ASP A 62 15.67 -16.78 0.29
C ASP A 62 15.26 -16.07 1.60
N THR A 63 14.62 -14.93 1.48
CA THR A 63 14.02 -14.25 2.64
C THR A 63 12.70 -14.89 3.04
N ALA A 64 12.37 -14.83 4.33
CA ALA A 64 11.12 -15.40 4.85
C ALA A 64 9.87 -14.62 4.42
N GLY A 65 10.03 -13.38 3.92
CA GLY A 65 8.92 -12.47 3.60
C GLY A 65 8.53 -12.46 2.12
N TYR A 66 7.38 -11.85 1.85
CA TYR A 66 6.83 -11.64 0.51
C TYR A 66 5.96 -10.38 0.46
N ALA A 67 5.84 -9.79 -0.74
CA ALA A 67 4.97 -8.65 -0.99
C ALA A 67 3.62 -9.09 -1.56
N CYS A 68 2.55 -8.40 -1.15
CA CYS A 68 1.24 -8.42 -1.79
C CYS A 68 0.91 -7.03 -2.31
N TYR A 69 0.27 -6.97 -3.46
CA TYR A 69 -0.09 -5.74 -4.14
C TYR A 69 -1.60 -5.59 -4.16
N GLU A 70 -2.11 -4.39 -3.88
CA GLU A 70 -3.54 -4.10 -3.87
C GLU A 70 -4.37 -5.09 -3.02
N LEU A 71 -3.79 -5.63 -1.95
CA LEU A 71 -4.47 -6.50 -0.99
C LEU A 71 -5.25 -5.63 0.01
N GLY A 72 -6.53 -5.87 0.17
CA GLY A 72 -7.36 -5.17 1.15
C GLY A 72 -7.06 -5.62 2.58
N LEU A 73 -6.76 -4.66 3.43
CA LEU A 73 -6.54 -4.88 4.86
C LEU A 73 -7.79 -4.47 5.65
N ILE A 74 -8.38 -5.40 6.38
CA ILE A 74 -9.53 -5.15 7.23
C ILE A 74 -9.02 -4.48 8.51
N ILE A 75 -9.21 -3.15 8.61
CA ILE A 75 -8.68 -2.36 9.72
C ILE A 75 -9.68 -2.16 10.85
N ARG A 76 -10.95 -2.40 10.59
CA ARG A 76 -12.04 -2.28 11.58
C ARG A 76 -13.19 -3.17 11.22
N ARG A 77 -13.89 -3.64 12.26
CA ARG A 77 -15.18 -4.34 12.17
C ARG A 77 -16.28 -3.54 12.88
N LYS A 78 -17.49 -3.63 12.37
CA LYS A 78 -18.75 -3.11 12.95
C LYS A 78 -18.75 -1.60 13.25
N PRO A 79 -18.79 -0.71 12.24
CA PRO A 79 -18.90 -0.98 10.81
C PRO A 79 -17.53 -1.26 10.19
N ASP A 80 -17.52 -2.11 9.17
CA ASP A 80 -16.31 -2.61 8.56
C ASP A 80 -15.58 -1.51 7.77
N THR A 81 -14.26 -1.54 7.84
CA THR A 81 -13.39 -0.67 7.03
C THR A 81 -12.28 -1.52 6.44
N VAL A 82 -12.13 -1.44 5.12
CA VAL A 82 -11.10 -2.14 4.34
C VAL A 82 -10.35 -1.11 3.51
N LEU A 83 -9.05 -1.00 3.73
CA LEU A 83 -8.17 -0.11 2.97
C LEU A 83 -7.22 -0.92 2.10
N PHE A 84 -6.87 -0.36 0.94
CA PHE A 84 -6.00 -1.00 -0.05
C PHE A 84 -4.70 -0.20 -0.21
N PRO A 85 -3.67 -0.47 0.61
CA PRO A 85 -2.36 0.11 0.39
C PRO A 85 -1.77 -0.41 -0.92
N ALA A 86 -0.89 0.36 -1.55
CA ALA A 86 -0.29 -0.03 -2.81
C ALA A 86 0.54 -1.32 -2.69
N VAL A 87 1.25 -1.49 -1.58
CA VAL A 87 2.01 -2.71 -1.27
C VAL A 87 1.95 -3.02 0.22
N SER A 88 1.84 -4.31 0.53
CA SER A 88 1.95 -4.88 1.87
C SER A 88 3.05 -5.93 1.90
N TRP A 89 3.95 -5.89 2.89
CA TRP A 89 4.99 -6.90 3.06
C TRP A 89 4.74 -7.73 4.32
N PHE A 90 4.69 -9.05 4.15
CA PHE A 90 4.49 -10.04 5.20
C PHE A 90 5.78 -10.81 5.43
N ASN A 91 6.19 -10.95 6.68
CA ASN A 91 7.31 -11.80 7.10
C ASN A 91 6.93 -12.78 8.23
N GLU A 92 5.65 -12.85 8.56
CA GLU A 92 5.07 -13.78 9.52
C GLU A 92 3.98 -14.62 8.84
N GLY A 93 3.73 -15.83 9.34
CA GLY A 93 2.76 -16.76 8.78
C GLY A 93 3.30 -17.61 7.63
N PRO A 94 2.42 -18.38 6.95
CA PRO A 94 2.80 -19.19 5.80
C PRO A 94 3.30 -18.30 4.65
N ARG A 95 4.38 -18.70 4.01
CA ARG A 95 4.91 -17.99 2.83
C ARG A 95 3.85 -17.93 1.75
N PHE A 96 3.62 -16.74 1.20
CA PHE A 96 2.57 -16.43 0.22
C PHE A 96 1.12 -16.66 0.70
N GLY A 97 0.90 -16.83 2.01
CA GLY A 97 -0.43 -17.14 2.57
C GLY A 97 -1.50 -16.09 2.30
N GLU A 98 -1.10 -14.85 2.01
CA GLU A 98 -2.04 -13.75 1.68
C GLU A 98 -2.11 -13.42 0.19
N SER A 99 -1.32 -14.08 -0.67
CA SER A 99 -1.15 -13.67 -2.08
C SER A 99 -2.40 -13.86 -2.95
N ASP A 100 -3.24 -14.85 -2.62
CA ASP A 100 -4.43 -15.18 -3.39
C ASP A 100 -5.72 -14.57 -2.80
N LYS A 101 -5.60 -13.77 -1.74
CA LYS A 101 -6.74 -13.16 -1.09
C LYS A 101 -7.06 -11.79 -1.68
N VAL A 102 -8.35 -11.45 -1.72
CA VAL A 102 -8.82 -10.08 -2.05
C VAL A 102 -8.70 -9.17 -0.83
N ILE A 103 -9.02 -9.71 0.34
CA ILE A 103 -8.96 -9.02 1.64
C ILE A 103 -8.39 -9.95 2.71
N THR A 104 -7.77 -9.38 3.74
CA THR A 104 -7.28 -10.12 4.91
C THR A 104 -7.38 -9.28 6.19
N ASP A 105 -7.45 -9.92 7.34
CA ASP A 105 -7.31 -9.32 8.67
C ASP A 105 -5.90 -9.51 9.27
N VAL A 106 -5.02 -10.22 8.55
CA VAL A 106 -3.61 -10.35 8.93
C VAL A 106 -2.87 -9.05 8.60
N MET A 107 -2.22 -8.46 9.60
CA MET A 107 -1.49 -7.20 9.40
C MET A 107 -0.08 -7.44 8.89
N PRO A 108 0.35 -6.71 7.86
CA PRO A 108 1.71 -6.80 7.33
C PRO A 108 2.73 -6.13 8.27
N ALA A 109 4.00 -6.46 8.09
CA ALA A 109 5.09 -5.82 8.81
C ALA A 109 5.46 -4.44 8.24
N LEU A 110 5.26 -4.25 6.91
CA LEU A 110 5.43 -2.98 6.19
C LEU A 110 4.20 -2.71 5.32
N VAL A 111 3.75 -1.47 5.34
CA VAL A 111 2.74 -0.92 4.42
C VAL A 111 3.38 0.17 3.57
N VAL A 112 3.03 0.20 2.29
CA VAL A 112 3.42 1.27 1.36
C VAL A 112 2.18 1.98 0.85
N GLU A 113 2.09 3.28 1.11
CA GLU A 113 1.10 4.20 0.58
C GLU A 113 1.73 5.04 -0.52
N VAL A 114 1.01 5.25 -1.62
CA VAL A 114 1.47 6.14 -2.69
C VAL A 114 0.56 7.36 -2.76
N ALA A 115 1.11 8.51 -2.42
CA ALA A 115 0.41 9.80 -2.34
C ALA A 115 0.29 10.46 -3.72
N SER A 116 -0.32 9.78 -4.69
CA SER A 116 -0.39 10.23 -6.08
C SER A 116 -1.56 11.17 -6.40
N THR A 117 -2.69 11.04 -5.66
CA THR A 117 -3.90 11.82 -5.89
C THR A 117 -4.29 12.63 -4.64
N ASN A 118 -5.18 13.60 -4.79
CA ASN A 118 -5.59 14.48 -3.68
C ASN A 118 -6.36 13.71 -2.60
N ASP A 119 -7.19 12.76 -2.99
CA ASP A 119 -7.94 11.92 -2.05
C ASP A 119 -7.02 11.00 -1.25
N ARG A 120 -5.98 10.40 -1.88
CA ARG A 120 -4.97 9.60 -1.15
C ARG A 120 -4.14 10.44 -0.19
N ARG A 121 -3.89 11.72 -0.50
CA ARG A 121 -3.13 12.63 0.35
C ARG A 121 -3.93 13.08 1.57
N ARG A 122 -5.24 13.32 1.40
CA ARG A 122 -6.10 13.93 2.42
C ARG A 122 -6.09 13.15 3.73
N ASP A 123 -6.25 11.84 3.68
CA ASP A 123 -6.43 11.00 4.87
C ASP A 123 -5.13 10.26 5.28
N LEU A 124 -4.01 10.58 4.63
CA LEU A 124 -2.75 9.86 4.77
C LEU A 124 -2.22 9.83 6.20
N ARG A 125 -2.33 10.95 6.94
CA ARG A 125 -1.88 11.03 8.33
C ARG A 125 -2.65 10.06 9.22
N GLU A 126 -3.96 10.00 9.06
CA GLU A 126 -4.82 9.11 9.84
C GLU A 126 -4.57 7.65 9.49
N ARG A 127 -4.34 7.36 8.20
CA ARG A 127 -3.96 6.01 7.74
C ARG A 127 -2.66 5.55 8.38
N ILE A 128 -1.61 6.38 8.42
CA ILE A 128 -0.32 6.05 9.05
C ILE A 128 -0.51 5.73 10.55
N ILE A 129 -1.27 6.54 11.26
CA ILE A 129 -1.58 6.31 12.68
C ILE A 129 -2.28 4.96 12.84
N THR A 130 -3.31 4.71 12.03
CA THR A 130 -4.08 3.46 12.05
C THR A 130 -3.18 2.24 11.80
N TRP A 131 -2.29 2.30 10.79
CA TRP A 131 -1.34 1.21 10.51
C TRP A 131 -0.47 0.90 11.73
N HIS A 132 0.07 1.91 12.38
CA HIS A 132 0.90 1.72 13.57
C HIS A 132 0.12 1.21 14.79
N GLU A 133 -1.12 1.64 14.98
CA GLU A 133 -2.01 1.14 16.04
C GLU A 133 -2.32 -0.35 15.84
N LEU A 134 -2.50 -0.79 14.60
CA LEU A 134 -2.73 -2.18 14.23
C LEU A 134 -1.47 -3.06 14.25
N GLY A 135 -0.29 -2.50 14.54
CA GLY A 135 0.94 -3.27 14.74
C GLY A 135 1.89 -3.25 13.54
N VAL A 136 1.58 -2.55 12.44
CA VAL A 136 2.50 -2.34 11.34
C VAL A 136 3.77 -1.67 11.86
N LYS A 137 4.93 -2.26 11.59
CA LYS A 137 6.23 -1.81 12.14
C LYS A 137 6.81 -0.64 11.35
N LEU A 138 6.57 -0.61 10.04
CA LEU A 138 7.12 0.38 9.12
C LEU A 138 6.06 0.80 8.09
N VAL A 139 5.94 2.10 7.86
CA VAL A 139 5.11 2.66 6.79
C VAL A 139 5.99 3.50 5.87
N TRP A 140 5.92 3.25 4.58
CA TRP A 140 6.48 4.12 3.57
C TRP A 140 5.39 4.91 2.89
N VAL A 141 5.61 6.20 2.75
CA VAL A 141 4.79 7.08 1.93
C VAL A 141 5.63 7.54 0.74
N ILE A 142 5.24 7.10 -0.43
CA ILE A 142 5.88 7.47 -1.69
C ILE A 142 5.09 8.64 -2.29
N ASP A 143 5.76 9.77 -2.49
CA ASP A 143 5.21 10.92 -3.20
C ASP A 143 5.83 11.03 -4.59
N PRO A 144 5.15 10.59 -5.64
CA PRO A 144 5.70 10.62 -7.00
C PRO A 144 5.77 12.04 -7.59
N ILE A 145 5.02 13.01 -7.05
CA ILE A 145 5.06 14.40 -7.54
C ILE A 145 6.33 15.11 -7.06
N SER A 146 6.68 14.95 -5.79
CA SER A 146 7.90 15.53 -5.23
C SER A 146 9.13 14.63 -5.32
N GLU A 147 8.97 13.40 -5.85
CA GLU A 147 9.99 12.35 -5.90
C GLU A 147 10.66 12.11 -4.54
N ARG A 148 9.83 12.01 -3.48
CA ARG A 148 10.28 11.79 -2.12
C ARG A 148 9.62 10.57 -1.50
N VAL A 149 10.34 9.98 -0.53
CA VAL A 149 9.82 8.90 0.29
C VAL A 149 9.90 9.32 1.76
N HIS A 150 8.81 9.15 2.49
CA HIS A 150 8.81 9.24 3.93
C HIS A 150 8.83 7.83 4.51
N SER A 151 9.88 7.50 5.25
CA SER A 151 10.03 6.24 5.96
C SER A 151 9.69 6.46 7.43
N ILE A 152 8.62 5.81 7.91
CA ILE A 152 8.03 6.07 9.22
C ILE A 152 8.00 4.77 10.00
N ALA A 153 8.99 4.57 10.87
CA ALA A 153 9.01 3.45 11.79
C ALA A 153 8.15 3.75 13.03
N ARG A 154 7.46 2.73 13.53
CA ARG A 154 6.59 2.86 14.70
C ARG A 154 7.35 3.45 15.90
N GLY A 155 6.84 4.54 16.47
CA GLY A 155 7.45 5.21 17.63
C GLY A 155 8.71 6.02 17.31
N ARG A 156 9.01 6.28 16.04
CA ARG A 156 10.15 7.10 15.61
C ARG A 156 9.69 8.30 14.79
N THR A 157 10.55 9.30 14.71
CA THR A 157 10.37 10.43 13.79
C THR A 157 10.48 9.95 12.35
N ALA A 158 9.62 10.48 11.47
CA ALA A 158 9.67 10.19 10.04
C ALA A 158 11.00 10.64 9.43
N GLU A 159 11.62 9.77 8.66
CA GLU A 159 12.76 10.09 7.83
C GLU A 159 12.28 10.47 6.43
N GLN A 160 12.73 11.60 5.91
CA GLN A 160 12.41 12.03 4.55
C GLN A 160 13.62 11.79 3.65
N LEU A 161 13.40 11.02 2.58
CA LEU A 161 14.41 10.61 1.62
C LEU A 161 14.10 11.21 0.25
N ALA A 162 15.17 11.62 -0.47
CA ALA A 162 15.11 12.18 -1.80
C ALA A 162 16.07 11.44 -2.75
N LYS A 163 16.11 11.83 -4.02
CA LYS A 163 17.05 11.30 -5.01
C LYS A 163 18.50 11.37 -4.49
N GLY A 164 19.20 10.25 -4.55
CA GLY A 164 20.56 10.07 -4.00
C GLY A 164 20.58 9.42 -2.62
N ASP A 165 19.48 9.43 -1.89
CA ASP A 165 19.36 8.69 -0.63
C ASP A 165 19.02 7.21 -0.89
N VAL A 166 19.22 6.37 0.11
CA VAL A 166 18.93 4.94 0.05
C VAL A 166 17.77 4.60 1.00
N LEU A 167 16.66 4.15 0.44
CA LEU A 167 15.53 3.60 1.17
C LEU A 167 15.91 2.24 1.76
N ARG A 168 15.72 2.07 3.07
CA ARG A 168 16.02 0.84 3.81
C ARG A 168 14.80 0.38 4.58
N ALA A 169 14.61 -0.94 4.65
CA ALA A 169 13.49 -1.54 5.37
C ALA A 169 13.93 -2.26 6.67
N GLY A 170 15.20 -2.23 7.02
CA GLY A 170 15.67 -2.87 8.26
C GLY A 170 15.06 -2.23 9.52
N PRO A 171 14.63 -3.00 10.52
CA PRO A 171 14.78 -4.46 10.66
C PRO A 171 13.60 -5.27 10.08
N VAL A 172 12.67 -4.67 9.37
CA VAL A 172 11.47 -5.36 8.83
C VAL A 172 11.84 -6.29 7.68
N ILE A 173 12.71 -5.81 6.76
CA ILE A 173 13.25 -6.61 5.65
C ILE A 173 14.77 -6.47 5.71
N GLU A 174 15.42 -7.49 6.23
CA GLU A 174 16.87 -7.48 6.39
C GLU A 174 17.58 -7.34 5.04
N GLY A 175 18.57 -6.46 4.99
CA GLY A 175 19.37 -6.22 3.79
C GLY A 175 18.68 -5.51 2.64
N PHE A 176 17.38 -5.17 2.74
CA PHE A 176 16.71 -4.41 1.70
C PHE A 176 17.26 -3.00 1.58
N GLN A 177 17.66 -2.64 0.36
CA GLN A 177 18.14 -1.32 -0.02
C GLN A 177 17.67 -0.99 -1.42
N LEU A 178 17.17 0.24 -1.60
CA LEU A 178 16.76 0.77 -2.89
C LEU A 178 17.16 2.24 -2.96
N GLU A 179 17.92 2.65 -3.95
CA GLU A 179 18.18 4.06 -4.19
C GLU A 179 16.86 4.76 -4.60
N VAL A 180 16.55 5.88 -3.93
CA VAL A 180 15.27 6.59 -4.15
C VAL A 180 15.12 7.05 -5.60
N GLY A 181 16.22 7.42 -6.27
CA GLY A 181 16.21 7.76 -7.68
C GLY A 181 15.76 6.60 -8.59
N GLN A 182 16.07 5.35 -8.22
CA GLN A 182 15.62 4.17 -8.96
C GLN A 182 14.12 3.93 -8.80
N LEU A 183 13.55 4.28 -7.65
CA LEU A 183 12.11 4.16 -7.41
C LEU A 183 11.28 5.00 -8.39
N PHE A 184 11.77 6.19 -8.75
CA PHE A 184 11.09 7.11 -9.66
C PHE A 184 11.60 7.06 -11.10
N ALA A 185 12.60 6.21 -11.40
CA ALA A 185 13.17 6.10 -12.73
C ALA A 185 12.13 5.62 -13.75
N GLU A 186 12.02 6.33 -14.87
CA GLU A 186 11.21 5.89 -16.00
C GLU A 186 11.83 4.63 -16.62
N PRO A 187 11.03 3.67 -17.11
CA PRO A 187 11.54 2.50 -17.80
C PRO A 187 12.38 2.91 -19.04
N SER A 188 13.51 2.27 -19.24
CA SER A 188 14.44 2.60 -20.34
C SER A 188 13.82 2.46 -21.74
N TRP A 189 12.78 1.64 -21.89
CA TRP A 189 12.02 1.45 -23.13
C TRP A 189 10.97 2.55 -23.36
N TRP A 190 10.69 3.38 -22.35
CA TRP A 190 9.78 4.49 -22.46
C TRP A 190 10.51 5.72 -23.02
N LYS A 191 10.71 5.76 -24.29
CA LYS A 191 11.19 6.97 -24.95
C LYS A 191 10.01 7.90 -25.18
N LYS A 192 10.04 9.08 -24.60
CA LYS A 192 9.17 10.17 -25.02
C LYS A 192 9.48 10.43 -26.50
N GLY A 193 8.50 10.15 -27.37
CA GLY A 193 8.55 10.50 -28.78
C GLY A 193 8.48 12.02 -28.94
#